data_429c139394dee7ad427d0872d72687ca
#
_entry.id   429c139394dee7ad427d0872d72687ca
#
_cell.length_a   1.000
_cell.length_b   1.000
_cell.length_c   1.000
_cell.angle_alpha   90.00
_cell.angle_beta   90.00
_cell.angle_gamma   90.00
#
_symmetry.space_group_name_H-M   'P 1'
#
loop_
_entity.id
_entity.type
_entity.pdbx_description
1 polymer ?
#
loop_
_entity_poly.entity_id
_entity_poly.type
_entity_poly.pdbx_seq_one_letter_code
_entity_poly.pdbx_strand_id
1 'polypeptide(L)'
;MEFNYKLYLVTDQKACVHKDFFQVVEAAVKGGVDLVQIREKELSEKDFFTKALKLKELLDRYQVPLIVNDSLIVARQVNAAGLHVGNSDLLPAFARQQWPECGMIGYSLENLQQLNSVDATIADYIALSPVLSTPTKTNTIIEWGLAGIRQVRKLTNKPLVAIGNINSGNARAVVRAGANCLAVVSGICSAKDPERAAAVIRNEIEKATSYDL
;
A
#
# COMPACT_ATOMS: atom_id res chain seq x y z
N MET A 1 0.90 -4.22 -16.62
CA MET A 1 2.01 -4.65 -15.72
C MET A 1 1.46 -5.69 -14.75
N GLU A 2 2.16 -6.79 -14.52
CA GLU A 2 1.71 -7.80 -13.57
C GLU A 2 2.02 -7.35 -12.13
N PHE A 3 1.02 -7.46 -11.23
CA PHE A 3 1.17 -7.03 -9.83
C PHE A 3 1.75 -8.17 -8.99
N ASN A 4 3.08 -8.23 -8.86
CA ASN A 4 3.79 -9.32 -8.17
C ASN A 4 4.34 -8.93 -6.79
N TYR A 5 3.88 -7.81 -6.22
CA TYR A 5 4.35 -7.32 -4.93
C TYR A 5 3.75 -8.10 -3.76
N LYS A 6 4.52 -8.24 -2.69
CA LYS A 6 4.16 -9.02 -1.48
C LYS A 6 4.10 -8.19 -0.22
N LEU A 7 5.06 -7.28 -0.02
CA LEU A 7 5.14 -6.44 1.17
C LEU A 7 5.21 -4.96 0.78
N TYR A 8 4.16 -4.23 1.06
CA TYR A 8 3.93 -2.86 0.68
C TYR A 8 4.07 -1.93 1.90
N LEU A 9 5.07 -1.05 1.92
CA LEU A 9 5.18 -0.02 2.95
C LEU A 9 4.33 1.19 2.56
N VAL A 10 3.34 1.54 3.39
CA VAL A 10 2.67 2.85 3.32
C VAL A 10 3.29 3.74 4.39
N THR A 11 3.92 4.84 3.95
CA THR A 11 4.68 5.71 4.86
C THR A 11 3.78 6.58 5.72
N ASP A 12 4.24 6.84 6.94
CA ASP A 12 3.68 7.82 7.85
C ASP A 12 4.84 8.51 8.59
N GLN A 13 5.05 9.80 8.29
CA GLN A 13 6.11 10.59 8.92
C GLN A 13 5.98 10.63 10.45
N LYS A 14 4.75 10.71 10.97
CA LYS A 14 4.49 10.78 12.41
C LYS A 14 4.78 9.46 13.12
N ALA A 15 4.71 8.35 12.39
CA ALA A 15 5.04 7.04 12.91
C ALA A 15 6.55 6.75 12.93
N CYS A 16 7.38 7.53 12.24
CA CYS A 16 8.82 7.38 12.21
C CYS A 16 9.48 8.01 13.46
N VAL A 17 9.19 7.46 14.64
CA VAL A 17 9.58 8.08 15.93
C VAL A 17 11.00 7.76 16.39
N HIS A 18 11.65 6.75 15.81
CA HIS A 18 12.96 6.28 16.26
C HIS A 18 14.10 6.63 15.32
N LYS A 19 13.81 6.95 14.06
CA LYS A 19 14.80 7.21 13.01
C LYS A 19 14.27 8.26 12.04
N ASP A 20 15.17 8.82 11.22
CA ASP A 20 14.81 9.66 10.09
C ASP A 20 13.92 8.89 9.11
N PHE A 21 12.97 9.57 8.50
CA PHE A 21 11.99 9.01 7.56
C PHE A 21 12.66 8.19 6.43
N PHE A 22 13.70 8.74 5.81
CA PHE A 22 14.37 8.06 4.69
C PHE A 22 15.16 6.85 5.17
N GLN A 23 15.76 6.92 6.36
CA GLN A 23 16.44 5.78 6.98
C GLN A 23 15.47 4.64 7.31
N VAL A 24 14.24 4.98 7.78
CA VAL A 24 13.19 3.99 8.02
C VAL A 24 12.81 3.28 6.73
N VAL A 25 12.56 4.04 5.65
CA VAL A 25 12.19 3.44 4.36
C VAL A 25 13.31 2.60 3.78
N GLU A 26 14.55 3.09 3.82
CA GLU A 26 15.72 2.33 3.33
C GLU A 26 15.90 1.02 4.09
N ALA A 27 15.79 1.05 5.42
CA ALA A 27 15.86 -0.14 6.26
C ALA A 27 14.72 -1.13 5.94
N ALA A 28 13.49 -0.63 5.74
CA ALA A 28 12.35 -1.46 5.37
C ALA A 28 12.54 -2.15 4.01
N VAL A 29 13.10 -1.46 3.03
CA VAL A 29 13.44 -2.02 1.70
C VAL A 29 14.49 -3.11 1.84
N LYS A 30 15.55 -2.89 2.62
CA LYS A 30 16.56 -3.93 2.92
C LYS A 30 15.95 -5.15 3.61
N GLY A 31 14.88 -4.95 4.40
CA GLY A 31 14.10 -6.02 5.04
C GLY A 31 13.10 -6.73 4.13
N GLY A 32 13.03 -6.39 2.84
CA GLY A 32 12.18 -7.10 1.86
C GLY A 32 10.87 -6.43 1.51
N VAL A 33 10.70 -5.12 1.81
CA VAL A 33 9.63 -4.31 1.21
C VAL A 33 9.90 -4.18 -0.29
N ASP A 34 8.92 -4.50 -1.11
CA ASP A 34 9.01 -4.53 -2.57
C ASP A 34 8.07 -3.53 -3.27
N LEU A 35 7.29 -2.76 -2.52
CA LEU A 35 6.49 -1.63 -2.98
C LEU A 35 6.43 -0.57 -1.88
N VAL A 36 6.55 0.72 -2.24
CA VAL A 36 6.46 1.83 -1.27
C VAL A 36 5.43 2.86 -1.71
N GLN A 37 4.56 3.29 -0.80
CA GLN A 37 3.66 4.42 -0.99
C GLN A 37 4.07 5.58 -0.10
N ILE A 38 4.30 6.75 -0.72
CA ILE A 38 4.41 7.98 0.03
C ILE A 38 3.02 8.57 0.30
N ARG A 39 2.70 8.76 1.57
CA ARG A 39 1.44 9.33 2.03
C ARG A 39 1.67 10.54 2.91
N GLU A 40 1.36 11.73 2.37
CA GLU A 40 1.47 13.00 3.07
C GLU A 40 0.13 13.74 2.99
N LYS A 41 -0.44 14.09 4.13
CA LYS A 41 -1.75 14.74 4.20
C LYS A 41 -1.69 16.21 4.61
N GLU A 42 -0.53 16.67 5.10
CA GLU A 42 -0.37 17.98 5.72
C GLU A 42 0.66 18.87 5.00
N LEU A 43 1.43 18.31 4.07
CA LEU A 43 2.44 19.07 3.33
C LEU A 43 1.82 19.92 2.23
N SER A 44 2.45 21.07 1.93
CA SER A 44 2.19 21.77 0.69
C SER A 44 2.54 20.91 -0.52
N GLU A 45 1.93 21.17 -1.69
CA GLU A 45 2.25 20.42 -2.91
C GLU A 45 3.75 20.48 -3.24
N LYS A 46 4.38 21.66 -3.06
CA LYS A 46 5.82 21.85 -3.28
C LYS A 46 6.68 21.00 -2.33
N ASP A 47 6.33 20.95 -1.06
CA ASP A 47 7.08 20.18 -0.07
C ASP A 47 6.85 18.68 -0.27
N PHE A 48 5.62 18.29 -0.63
CA PHE A 48 5.30 16.92 -0.99
C PHE A 48 6.08 16.46 -2.22
N PHE A 49 6.11 17.28 -3.29
CA PHE A 49 6.94 17.00 -4.47
C PHE A 49 8.41 16.79 -4.10
N THR A 50 8.98 17.72 -3.32
CA THR A 50 10.40 17.67 -2.93
C THR A 50 10.71 16.40 -2.14
N LYS A 51 9.83 16.02 -1.20
CA LYS A 51 9.98 14.80 -0.40
C LYS A 51 9.80 13.53 -1.25
N ALA A 52 8.80 13.53 -2.14
CA ALA A 52 8.54 12.40 -3.05
C ALA A 52 9.69 12.17 -4.03
N LEU A 53 10.28 13.25 -4.58
CA LEU A 53 11.44 13.16 -5.48
C LEU A 53 12.64 12.53 -4.76
N LYS A 54 12.97 13.02 -3.57
CA LYS A 54 14.06 12.45 -2.76
C LYS A 54 13.81 10.98 -2.41
N LEU A 55 12.56 10.63 -2.12
CA LEU A 55 12.20 9.24 -1.86
C LEU A 55 12.31 8.37 -3.12
N LYS A 56 11.87 8.89 -4.27
CA LYS A 56 12.02 8.21 -5.56
C LYS A 56 13.49 7.90 -5.88
N GLU A 57 14.38 8.86 -5.72
CA GLU A 57 15.82 8.70 -5.91
C GLU A 57 16.43 7.62 -4.98
N LEU A 58 15.97 7.56 -3.74
CA LEU A 58 16.34 6.50 -2.81
C LEU A 58 15.89 5.12 -3.31
N LEU A 59 14.60 4.99 -3.68
CA LEU A 59 14.00 3.73 -4.08
C LEU A 59 14.54 3.20 -5.40
N ASP A 60 14.89 4.08 -6.34
CA ASP A 60 15.50 3.70 -7.62
C ASP A 60 16.80 2.93 -7.46
N ARG A 61 17.59 3.24 -6.44
CA ARG A 61 18.83 2.50 -6.10
C ARG A 61 18.57 1.05 -5.73
N TYR A 62 17.37 0.74 -5.26
CA TYR A 62 16.93 -0.59 -4.85
C TYR A 62 15.94 -1.22 -5.85
N GLN A 63 15.63 -0.52 -6.94
CA GLN A 63 14.64 -0.95 -7.94
C GLN A 63 13.24 -1.21 -7.33
N VAL A 64 12.89 -0.50 -6.26
CA VAL A 64 11.59 -0.56 -5.61
C VAL A 64 10.69 0.54 -6.14
N PRO A 65 9.50 0.23 -6.68
CA PRO A 65 8.61 1.24 -7.25
C PRO A 65 7.97 2.12 -6.17
N LEU A 66 7.78 3.39 -6.52
CA LEU A 66 7.09 4.39 -5.71
C LEU A 66 5.65 4.55 -6.19
N ILE A 67 4.70 4.47 -5.27
CA ILE A 67 3.31 4.89 -5.43
C ILE A 67 3.12 6.21 -4.68
N VAL A 68 2.42 7.16 -5.27
CA VAL A 68 2.03 8.41 -4.60
C VAL A 68 0.56 8.30 -4.16
N ASN A 69 0.28 8.70 -2.92
CA ASN A 69 -1.09 8.73 -2.41
C ASN A 69 -1.79 10.04 -2.82
N ASP A 70 -2.98 9.95 -3.40
CA ASP A 70 -3.95 11.00 -3.76
C ASP A 70 -3.47 12.06 -4.79
N SER A 71 -2.23 12.51 -4.75
CA SER A 71 -1.75 13.59 -5.62
C SER A 71 -1.30 13.11 -6.99
N LEU A 72 -2.18 13.23 -7.98
CA LEU A 72 -1.85 12.96 -9.38
C LEU A 72 -0.73 13.88 -9.90
N ILE A 73 -0.73 15.14 -9.49
CA ILE A 73 0.26 16.14 -9.91
C ILE A 73 1.65 15.68 -9.47
N VAL A 74 1.81 15.40 -8.17
CA VAL A 74 3.09 14.95 -7.62
C VAL A 74 3.51 13.62 -8.24
N ALA A 75 2.58 12.66 -8.41
CA ALA A 75 2.87 11.36 -9.00
C ALA A 75 3.47 11.49 -10.41
N ARG A 76 2.88 12.34 -11.25
CA ARG A 76 3.39 12.61 -12.61
C ARG A 76 4.73 13.32 -12.60
N GLN A 77 4.87 14.35 -11.75
CA GLN A 77 6.11 15.16 -11.71
C GLN A 77 7.33 14.35 -11.27
N VAL A 78 7.16 13.41 -10.32
CA VAL A 78 8.26 12.53 -9.87
C VAL A 78 8.41 11.27 -10.73
N ASN A 79 7.60 11.11 -11.77
CA ASN A 79 7.53 9.88 -12.58
C ASN A 79 7.38 8.63 -11.69
N ALA A 80 6.39 8.66 -10.81
CA ALA A 80 6.08 7.54 -9.92
C ALA A 80 5.62 6.32 -10.74
N ALA A 81 5.79 5.12 -10.20
CA ALA A 81 5.27 3.89 -10.80
C ALA A 81 3.74 3.81 -10.78
N GLY A 82 3.09 4.62 -9.94
CA GLY A 82 1.64 4.65 -9.88
C GLY A 82 1.07 5.63 -8.86
N LEU A 83 -0.25 5.58 -8.77
CA LEU A 83 -1.09 6.40 -7.89
C LEU A 83 -1.98 5.48 -7.05
N HIS A 84 -2.22 5.83 -5.79
CA HIS A 84 -3.24 5.19 -4.96
C HIS A 84 -4.26 6.20 -4.50
N VAL A 85 -5.55 5.90 -4.67
CA VAL A 85 -6.65 6.81 -4.36
C VAL A 85 -7.74 6.14 -3.51
N GLY A 86 -8.43 6.96 -2.73
CA GLY A 86 -9.63 6.59 -1.97
C GLY A 86 -10.90 7.14 -2.62
N ASN A 87 -12.02 7.02 -1.90
CA ASN A 87 -13.33 7.44 -2.42
C ASN A 87 -13.60 8.94 -2.34
N SER A 88 -12.92 9.64 -1.43
CA SER A 88 -13.02 11.10 -1.28
C SER A 88 -12.03 11.87 -2.14
N ASP A 89 -11.18 11.16 -2.85
CA ASP A 89 -10.09 11.72 -3.63
C ASP A 89 -10.45 11.65 -5.13
N LEU A 90 -9.46 11.78 -5.99
CA LEU A 90 -9.59 11.60 -7.42
C LEU A 90 -9.94 10.15 -7.75
N LEU A 91 -11.03 9.90 -8.47
CA LEU A 91 -11.43 8.54 -8.83
C LEU A 91 -10.51 7.89 -9.88
N PRO A 92 -10.31 6.55 -9.84
CA PRO A 92 -9.44 5.81 -10.75
C PRO A 92 -9.69 6.08 -12.24
N ALA A 93 -10.95 6.15 -12.67
CA ALA A 93 -11.28 6.40 -14.06
C ALA A 93 -10.81 7.77 -14.53
N PHE A 94 -10.97 8.81 -13.70
CA PHE A 94 -10.47 10.14 -14.00
C PHE A 94 -8.94 10.18 -13.95
N ALA A 95 -8.31 9.55 -12.96
CA ALA A 95 -6.85 9.46 -12.88
C ALA A 95 -6.25 8.82 -14.14
N ARG A 96 -6.83 7.72 -14.62
CA ARG A 96 -6.41 7.05 -15.85
C ARG A 96 -6.60 7.93 -17.09
N GLN A 97 -7.68 8.68 -17.15
CA GLN A 97 -7.91 9.64 -18.24
C GLN A 97 -6.86 10.75 -18.26
N GLN A 98 -6.49 11.30 -17.09
CA GLN A 98 -5.51 12.38 -16.96
C GLN A 98 -4.05 11.89 -17.10
N TRP A 99 -3.82 10.62 -16.84
CA TRP A 99 -2.50 9.99 -16.92
C TRP A 99 -2.60 8.57 -17.53
N PRO A 100 -2.80 8.47 -18.86
CA PRO A 100 -2.97 7.19 -19.55
C PRO A 100 -1.78 6.24 -19.35
N GLU A 101 -0.55 6.76 -19.27
CA GLU A 101 0.69 6.02 -19.11
C GLU A 101 0.96 5.58 -17.66
N CYS A 102 0.08 5.92 -16.69
CA CYS A 102 0.24 5.50 -15.31
C CYS A 102 0.38 3.99 -15.21
N GLY A 103 1.48 3.53 -14.63
CA GLY A 103 1.79 2.11 -14.54
C GLY A 103 0.78 1.36 -13.67
N MET A 104 0.45 1.90 -12.49
CA MET A 104 -0.48 1.28 -11.55
C MET A 104 -1.42 2.31 -10.92
N ILE A 105 -2.71 2.01 -10.86
CA ILE A 105 -3.70 2.75 -10.08
C ILE A 105 -4.28 1.82 -9.03
N GLY A 106 -4.06 2.12 -7.76
CA GLY A 106 -4.67 1.43 -6.64
C GLY A 106 -5.92 2.13 -6.17
N TYR A 107 -6.92 1.36 -5.77
CA TYR A 107 -8.19 1.86 -5.29
C TYR A 107 -8.60 1.24 -3.95
N SER A 108 -8.86 2.09 -2.95
CA SER A 108 -9.39 1.65 -1.65
C SER A 108 -10.88 1.44 -1.70
N LEU A 109 -11.36 0.23 -1.38
CA LEU A 109 -12.77 -0.06 -1.21
C LEU A 109 -13.25 0.25 0.21
N GLU A 110 -14.44 0.81 0.33
CA GLU A 110 -15.16 1.05 1.59
C GLU A 110 -16.37 0.10 1.75
N ASN A 111 -16.83 -0.51 0.65
CA ASN A 111 -17.91 -1.50 0.67
C ASN A 111 -17.85 -2.42 -0.56
N LEU A 112 -18.60 -3.53 -0.49
CA LEU A 112 -18.62 -4.55 -1.56
C LEU A 112 -19.25 -4.05 -2.88
N GLN A 113 -20.19 -3.11 -2.80
CA GLN A 113 -20.92 -2.63 -4.00
C GLN A 113 -19.96 -1.92 -4.95
N GLN A 114 -18.90 -1.28 -4.43
CA GLN A 114 -17.88 -0.60 -5.21
C GLN A 114 -17.10 -1.54 -6.15
N LEU A 115 -17.04 -2.85 -5.90
CA LEU A 115 -16.43 -3.81 -6.82
C LEU A 115 -17.06 -3.80 -8.22
N ASN A 116 -18.33 -3.41 -8.32
CA ASN A 116 -19.05 -3.33 -9.58
C ASN A 116 -18.92 -1.96 -10.26
N SER A 117 -18.15 -1.04 -9.70
CA SER A 117 -17.96 0.29 -10.27
C SER A 117 -16.96 0.28 -11.44
N VAL A 118 -17.07 1.30 -12.28
CA VAL A 118 -16.08 1.57 -13.34
C VAL A 118 -14.70 1.78 -12.73
N ASP A 119 -14.62 2.45 -11.59
CA ASP A 119 -13.36 2.75 -10.89
C ASP A 119 -12.66 1.48 -10.42
N ALA A 120 -13.40 0.53 -9.84
CA ALA A 120 -12.82 -0.76 -9.47
C ALA A 120 -12.38 -1.56 -10.72
N THR A 121 -13.06 -1.39 -11.86
CA THR A 121 -12.67 -2.03 -13.12
C THR A 121 -11.37 -1.42 -13.68
N ILE A 122 -11.21 -0.11 -13.60
CA ILE A 122 -10.03 0.62 -14.09
C ILE A 122 -8.81 0.44 -13.18
N ALA A 123 -9.01 0.32 -11.87
CA ALA A 123 -7.93 0.11 -10.91
C ALA A 123 -7.14 -1.17 -11.22
N ASP A 124 -5.82 -1.11 -11.08
CA ASP A 124 -4.92 -2.26 -11.30
C ASP A 124 -4.85 -3.17 -10.07
N TYR A 125 -5.08 -2.63 -8.88
CA TYR A 125 -5.25 -3.39 -7.64
C TYR A 125 -6.28 -2.75 -6.72
N ILE A 126 -6.87 -3.58 -5.88
CA ILE A 126 -7.89 -3.20 -4.90
C ILE A 126 -7.29 -3.28 -3.50
N ALA A 127 -7.45 -2.23 -2.69
CA ALA A 127 -7.04 -2.23 -1.29
C ALA A 127 -8.25 -2.31 -0.36
N LEU A 128 -8.17 -3.23 0.61
CA LEU A 128 -9.15 -3.42 1.68
C LEU A 128 -8.62 -2.75 2.95
N SER A 129 -9.29 -1.69 3.40
CA SER A 129 -8.84 -0.86 4.53
C SER A 129 -10.01 -0.44 5.43
N PRO A 130 -9.91 -0.66 6.75
CA PRO A 130 -8.96 -1.51 7.43
C PRO A 130 -9.38 -2.98 7.43
N VAL A 131 -8.40 -3.89 7.40
CA VAL A 131 -8.68 -5.31 7.61
C VAL A 131 -8.99 -5.60 9.08
N LEU A 132 -8.20 -5.02 9.98
CA LEU A 132 -8.40 -5.08 11.42
C LEU A 132 -8.41 -3.66 11.99
N SER A 133 -9.12 -3.44 13.10
CA SER A 133 -9.20 -2.16 13.76
C SER A 133 -7.82 -1.53 13.99
N THR A 134 -7.68 -0.26 13.63
CA THR A 134 -6.40 0.46 13.66
C THR A 134 -6.59 1.90 14.13
N PRO A 135 -5.69 2.43 14.97
CA PRO A 135 -5.72 3.84 15.37
C PRO A 135 -5.27 4.78 14.22
N THR A 136 -4.64 4.27 13.17
CA THR A 136 -4.04 5.09 12.10
C THR A 136 -5.09 5.74 11.18
N LYS A 137 -6.25 5.11 11.00
CA LYS A 137 -7.36 5.63 10.20
C LYS A 137 -8.65 5.45 10.99
N THR A 138 -9.18 6.53 11.55
CA THR A 138 -10.36 6.53 12.44
C THR A 138 -11.69 6.68 11.72
N ASN A 139 -11.71 7.13 10.45
CA ASN A 139 -12.91 7.39 9.66
C ASN A 139 -13.26 6.21 8.74
N THR A 140 -13.25 4.99 9.27
CA THR A 140 -13.57 3.79 8.48
C THR A 140 -14.98 3.29 8.79
N ILE A 141 -15.75 3.03 7.72
CA ILE A 141 -17.16 2.59 7.79
C ILE A 141 -17.24 1.09 8.08
N ILE A 142 -16.27 0.30 7.63
CA ILE A 142 -16.24 -1.17 7.73
C ILE A 142 -14.86 -1.64 8.18
N GLU A 143 -14.83 -2.64 9.05
CA GLU A 143 -13.69 -3.51 9.29
C GLU A 143 -13.90 -4.80 8.49
N TRP A 144 -13.03 -5.07 7.51
CA TRP A 144 -13.20 -6.19 6.58
C TRP A 144 -13.00 -7.56 7.25
N GLY A 145 -12.07 -7.68 8.16
CA GLY A 145 -11.67 -8.94 8.76
C GLY A 145 -11.18 -9.97 7.73
N LEU A 146 -10.83 -11.14 8.19
CA LEU A 146 -10.46 -12.25 7.29
C LEU A 146 -11.65 -12.75 6.46
N ALA A 147 -12.86 -12.63 6.98
CA ALA A 147 -14.08 -13.02 6.27
C ALA A 147 -14.36 -12.11 5.07
N GLY A 148 -14.18 -10.79 5.24
CA GLY A 148 -14.33 -9.82 4.15
C GLY A 148 -13.30 -10.02 3.05
N ILE A 149 -12.04 -10.32 3.40
CA ILE A 149 -11.01 -10.65 2.39
C ILE A 149 -11.46 -11.86 1.56
N ARG A 150 -11.90 -12.95 2.20
CA ARG A 150 -12.38 -14.16 1.49
C ARG A 150 -13.59 -13.86 0.61
N GLN A 151 -14.50 -13.00 1.08
CA GLN A 151 -15.67 -12.60 0.32
C GLN A 151 -15.28 -11.81 -0.92
N VAL A 152 -14.41 -10.79 -0.79
CA VAL A 152 -13.94 -10.01 -1.92
C VAL A 152 -13.15 -10.87 -2.90
N ARG A 153 -12.29 -11.79 -2.39
CA ARG A 153 -11.54 -12.71 -3.25
C ARG A 153 -12.40 -13.56 -4.16
N LYS A 154 -13.58 -13.98 -3.70
CA LYS A 154 -14.53 -14.74 -4.52
C LYS A 154 -15.19 -13.91 -5.62
N LEU A 155 -15.21 -12.60 -5.49
CA LEU A 155 -15.90 -11.67 -6.38
C LEU A 155 -14.99 -11.02 -7.43
N THR A 156 -13.66 -11.09 -7.27
CA THR A 156 -12.72 -10.49 -8.21
C THR A 156 -11.43 -11.29 -8.33
N ASN A 157 -10.82 -11.26 -9.52
CA ASN A 157 -9.47 -11.79 -9.76
C ASN A 157 -8.37 -10.70 -9.66
N LYS A 158 -8.75 -9.45 -9.42
CA LYS A 158 -7.76 -8.38 -9.26
C LYS A 158 -6.85 -8.63 -8.06
N PRO A 159 -5.60 -8.14 -8.10
CA PRO A 159 -4.72 -8.17 -6.93
C PRO A 159 -5.38 -7.48 -5.73
N LEU A 160 -5.42 -8.18 -4.59
CA LEU A 160 -5.94 -7.64 -3.33
C LEU A 160 -4.79 -7.24 -2.41
N VAL A 161 -4.77 -5.98 -2.02
CA VAL A 161 -3.89 -5.42 -1.00
C VAL A 161 -4.65 -5.32 0.31
N ALA A 162 -4.17 -5.94 1.36
CA ALA A 162 -4.76 -5.87 2.70
C ALA A 162 -3.97 -4.87 3.56
N ILE A 163 -4.66 -3.89 4.14
CA ILE A 163 -4.06 -2.88 5.03
C ILE A 163 -4.91 -2.69 6.29
N GLY A 164 -4.29 -2.34 7.39
CA GLY A 164 -4.92 -2.06 8.69
C GLY A 164 -4.52 -3.08 9.75
N ASN A 165 -3.71 -2.63 10.69
CA ASN A 165 -3.17 -3.39 11.81
C ASN A 165 -2.48 -4.72 11.41
N ILE A 166 -1.83 -4.72 10.23
CA ILE A 166 -1.05 -5.86 9.75
C ILE A 166 0.29 -5.91 10.49
N ASN A 167 0.65 -7.10 10.97
CA ASN A 167 1.89 -7.39 11.68
C ASN A 167 2.27 -8.88 11.49
N SER A 168 3.42 -9.29 12.03
CA SER A 168 3.92 -10.66 11.90
C SER A 168 2.99 -11.75 12.48
N GLY A 169 2.18 -11.40 13.48
CA GLY A 169 1.25 -12.35 14.11
C GLY A 169 0.03 -12.68 13.26
N ASN A 170 -0.38 -11.78 12.34
CA ASN A 170 -1.57 -11.96 11.52
C ASN A 170 -1.28 -12.07 10.01
N ALA A 171 -0.08 -11.71 9.55
CA ALA A 171 0.29 -11.68 8.13
C ALA A 171 -0.07 -12.96 7.38
N ARG A 172 0.31 -14.13 7.94
CA ARG A 172 0.02 -15.45 7.33
C ARG A 172 -1.47 -15.69 7.16
N ALA A 173 -2.29 -15.37 8.15
CA ALA A 173 -3.73 -15.56 8.10
C ALA A 173 -4.39 -14.66 7.06
N VAL A 174 -3.90 -13.42 6.91
CA VAL A 174 -4.39 -12.45 5.93
C VAL A 174 -4.07 -12.90 4.50
N VAL A 175 -2.85 -13.40 4.23
CA VAL A 175 -2.50 -13.97 2.93
C VAL A 175 -3.36 -15.20 2.62
N ARG A 176 -3.51 -16.13 3.56
CA ARG A 176 -4.38 -17.32 3.39
C ARG A 176 -5.86 -16.99 3.22
N ALA A 177 -6.29 -15.82 3.65
CA ALA A 177 -7.64 -15.33 3.38
C ALA A 177 -7.84 -14.87 1.93
N GLY A 178 -6.77 -14.68 1.14
CA GLY A 178 -6.81 -14.33 -0.27
C GLY A 178 -6.16 -12.99 -0.63
N ALA A 179 -5.48 -12.32 0.31
CA ALA A 179 -4.69 -11.13 -0.01
C ALA A 179 -3.41 -11.51 -0.78
N ASN A 180 -3.13 -10.80 -1.88
CA ASN A 180 -1.93 -10.98 -2.68
C ASN A 180 -0.73 -10.21 -2.10
N CYS A 181 -1.01 -9.07 -1.46
CA CYS A 181 -0.01 -8.16 -0.92
C CYS A 181 -0.48 -7.59 0.43
N LEU A 182 0.44 -7.44 1.36
CA LEU A 182 0.18 -6.84 2.67
C LEU A 182 0.77 -5.45 2.75
N ALA A 183 -0.08 -4.44 3.00
CA ALA A 183 0.36 -3.08 3.22
C ALA A 183 0.49 -2.81 4.73
N VAL A 184 1.65 -2.28 5.13
CA VAL A 184 2.01 -2.06 6.53
C VAL A 184 2.40 -0.60 6.73
N VAL A 185 1.95 0.01 7.83
CA VAL A 185 2.33 1.37 8.26
C VAL A 185 3.13 1.28 9.55
N SER A 186 2.45 1.37 10.69
CA SER A 186 3.09 1.45 12.01
C SER A 186 3.91 0.22 12.38
N GLY A 187 3.53 -0.96 11.92
CA GLY A 187 4.27 -2.20 12.15
C GLY A 187 5.72 -2.16 11.63
N ILE A 188 6.02 -1.24 10.69
CA ILE A 188 7.38 -1.01 10.18
C ILE A 188 7.85 0.39 10.59
N CYS A 189 7.07 1.45 10.32
CA CYS A 189 7.50 2.83 10.56
C CYS A 189 7.84 3.11 12.03
N SER A 190 7.10 2.53 12.99
CA SER A 190 7.33 2.73 14.43
C SER A 190 8.30 1.72 15.05
N ALA A 191 8.81 0.77 14.28
CA ALA A 191 9.70 -0.24 14.78
C ALA A 191 11.08 0.34 15.16
N LYS A 192 11.67 -0.11 16.27
CA LYS A 192 13.06 0.21 16.63
C LYS A 192 14.06 -0.28 15.57
N ASP A 193 13.72 -1.38 14.91
CA ASP A 193 14.47 -1.98 13.82
C ASP A 193 13.50 -2.24 12.63
N PRO A 194 13.31 -1.26 11.71
CA PRO A 194 12.41 -1.39 10.57
C PRO A 194 12.81 -2.50 9.59
N GLU A 195 14.10 -2.76 9.42
CA GLU A 195 14.62 -3.82 8.55
C GLU A 195 14.19 -5.19 9.08
N ARG A 196 14.44 -5.45 10.35
CA ARG A 196 14.02 -6.70 10.99
C ARG A 196 12.50 -6.85 11.01
N ALA A 197 11.77 -5.77 11.28
CA ALA A 197 10.31 -5.80 11.28
C ALA A 197 9.76 -6.19 9.90
N ALA A 198 10.27 -5.59 8.83
CA ALA A 198 9.92 -5.93 7.46
C ALA A 198 10.27 -7.39 7.13
N ALA A 199 11.50 -7.83 7.46
CA ALA A 199 11.97 -9.19 7.18
C ALA A 199 11.11 -10.26 7.87
N VAL A 200 10.68 -10.03 9.12
CA VAL A 200 9.81 -10.96 9.84
C VAL A 200 8.43 -11.05 9.18
N ILE A 201 7.84 -9.92 8.79
CA ILE A 201 6.54 -9.92 8.09
C ILE A 201 6.67 -10.60 6.72
N ARG A 202 7.74 -10.30 5.96
CA ARG A 202 8.01 -10.93 4.66
C ARG A 202 8.10 -12.45 4.76
N ASN A 203 8.83 -12.96 5.74
CA ASN A 203 8.95 -14.39 6.00
C ASN A 203 7.58 -15.04 6.30
N GLU A 204 6.68 -14.37 7.04
CA GLU A 204 5.34 -14.89 7.29
C GLU A 204 4.45 -14.91 6.03
N ILE A 205 4.64 -13.94 5.12
CA ILE A 205 3.98 -13.94 3.80
C ILE A 205 4.47 -15.13 2.97
N GLU A 206 5.78 -15.35 2.88
CA GLU A 206 6.38 -16.45 2.11
C GLU A 206 5.97 -17.82 2.64
N LYS A 207 5.96 -18.00 3.96
CA LYS A 207 5.44 -19.24 4.58
C LYS A 207 3.96 -19.48 4.29
N ALA A 208 3.14 -18.42 4.07
CA ALA A 208 1.75 -18.61 3.72
C ALA A 208 1.57 -19.19 2.30
N THR A 209 2.47 -18.82 1.38
CA THR A 209 2.41 -19.23 -0.04
C THR A 209 3.12 -20.55 -0.33
N SER A 210 4.04 -21.00 0.55
CA SER A 210 4.84 -22.22 0.33
C SER A 210 4.10 -23.53 0.70
N TYR A 211 2.94 -23.48 1.31
CA TYR A 211 2.17 -24.66 1.73
C TYR A 211 1.05 -25.05 0.74
N ASP A 212 0.93 -24.37 -0.40
CA ASP A 212 -0.08 -24.64 -1.43
C ASP A 212 0.51 -25.42 -2.64
N LEU A 213 1.67 -26.08 -2.44
CA LEU A 213 2.33 -26.98 -3.44
C LEU A 213 2.24 -28.46 -3.05
#